data_2c5ee8d07659140d46f1da861a3a5557
#
_entry.id   2c5ee8d07659140d46f1da861a3a5557
#
_cell.length_a   1.000
_cell.length_b   1.000
_cell.length_c   1.000
_cell.angle_alpha   90.00
_cell.angle_beta   90.00
_cell.angle_gamma   90.00
#
_symmetry.space_group_name_H-M   'P 1'
#
loop_
_entity.id
_entity.type
_entity.pdbx_description
1 polymer ?
#
loop_
_entity_poly.entity_id
_entity_poly.type
_entity_poly.pdbx_seq_one_letter_code
_entity_poly.pdbx_strand_id
1 'polypeptide(L)'
;MIQSMTGYGKASATFGDKKINVEIKSLNSKAMDLSTRIAPLYREKEIEIRNMVSKSLERGKVDFSLWIEKEASTSAAQINIALAQSYDQQMQKLSEALGWGNYPNEYSMATLLRMPDIMSKDEIIELSEEEWEVVRQVVEEAIAHLVDFRKQE
;
A
#
# COMPACT_ATOMS: atom_id res chain seq x y z
N MET A 1 26.63 -24.21 -21.96
CA MET A 1 26.48 -24.07 -20.52
C MET A 1 25.02 -23.80 -20.17
N ILE A 2 24.48 -24.60 -19.28
CA ILE A 2 23.11 -24.44 -18.89
C ILE A 2 23.02 -23.27 -17.91
N GLN A 3 22.25 -22.24 -18.29
CA GLN A 3 22.03 -21.11 -17.43
C GLN A 3 21.02 -21.48 -16.32
N SER A 4 21.38 -21.20 -15.07
CA SER A 4 20.48 -21.47 -13.95
C SER A 4 19.22 -20.64 -14.07
N MET A 5 18.06 -21.28 -13.86
CA MET A 5 16.76 -20.60 -13.78
C MET A 5 16.46 -20.11 -12.37
N THR A 6 17.25 -20.54 -11.38
CA THR A 6 17.14 -20.07 -10.01
C THR A 6 17.68 -18.66 -9.89
N GLY A 7 16.96 -17.77 -9.27
CA GLY A 7 17.40 -16.40 -9.12
C GLY A 7 16.71 -15.68 -7.99
N TYR A 8 17.27 -14.54 -7.63
CA TYR A 8 16.77 -13.69 -6.58
C TYR A 8 17.02 -12.23 -6.95
N GLY A 9 16.01 -11.39 -6.80
CA GLY A 9 16.15 -9.96 -6.99
C GLY A 9 15.37 -9.22 -5.92
N LYS A 10 15.94 -8.12 -5.44
CA LYS A 10 15.30 -7.28 -4.44
C LYS A 10 15.60 -5.82 -4.75
N ALA A 11 14.61 -4.97 -4.53
CA ALA A 11 14.78 -3.53 -4.63
C ALA A 11 13.85 -2.83 -3.67
N SER A 12 14.18 -1.62 -3.28
CA SER A 12 13.35 -0.81 -2.42
C SER A 12 13.53 0.67 -2.74
N ALA A 13 12.49 1.45 -2.42
CA ALA A 13 12.53 2.91 -2.54
C ALA A 13 11.60 3.51 -1.51
N THR A 14 11.78 4.79 -1.24
CA THR A 14 10.90 5.51 -0.33
C THR A 14 10.02 6.47 -1.10
N PHE A 15 8.76 6.57 -0.69
CA PHE A 15 7.81 7.55 -1.20
C PHE A 15 7.07 8.14 -0.01
N GLY A 16 7.35 9.40 0.31
CA GLY A 16 6.82 10.02 1.51
C GLY A 16 7.30 9.31 2.77
N ASP A 17 6.37 8.81 3.57
CA ASP A 17 6.64 8.06 4.79
C ASP A 17 6.60 6.54 4.60
N LYS A 18 6.48 6.10 3.36
CA LYS A 18 6.38 4.68 3.02
C LYS A 18 7.70 4.18 2.44
N LYS A 19 8.08 2.98 2.83
CA LYS A 19 9.16 2.25 2.16
C LYS A 19 8.53 1.15 1.32
N ILE A 20 8.73 1.23 0.02
CA ILE A 20 8.21 0.26 -0.95
C ILE A 20 9.27 -0.80 -1.17
N ASN A 21 8.90 -2.06 -0.96
CA ASN A 21 9.83 -3.18 -1.09
C ASN A 21 9.32 -4.17 -2.12
N VAL A 22 10.21 -4.63 -2.98
CA VAL A 22 9.93 -5.67 -3.97
C VAL A 22 10.95 -6.77 -3.84
N GLU A 23 10.49 -8.02 -3.85
CA GLU A 23 11.33 -9.20 -3.81
C GLU A 23 10.83 -10.19 -4.85
N ILE A 24 11.74 -10.71 -5.67
CA ILE A 24 11.43 -11.70 -6.70
C ILE A 24 12.35 -12.89 -6.52
N LYS A 25 11.74 -14.08 -6.46
CA LYS A 25 12.48 -15.35 -6.42
C LYS A 25 12.04 -16.20 -7.60
N SER A 26 12.97 -16.88 -8.23
CA SER A 26 12.64 -17.78 -9.33
C SER A 26 13.28 -19.15 -9.14
N LEU A 27 12.56 -20.17 -9.59
CA LEU A 27 13.02 -21.55 -9.61
C LEU A 27 12.85 -22.10 -11.03
N ASN A 28 13.58 -23.18 -11.34
CA ASN A 28 13.45 -23.83 -12.63
C ASN A 28 12.06 -24.38 -12.85
N SER A 29 11.49 -24.08 -14.01
CA SER A 29 10.22 -24.65 -14.44
C SER A 29 10.16 -24.62 -15.97
N LYS A 30 9.40 -25.52 -16.56
CA LYS A 30 9.22 -25.58 -18.01
C LYS A 30 8.31 -24.48 -18.55
N ALA A 31 7.45 -23.95 -17.71
CA ALA A 31 6.48 -22.93 -18.07
C ALA A 31 6.55 -21.78 -17.06
N MET A 32 5.96 -20.64 -17.41
CA MET A 32 5.84 -19.52 -16.48
C MET A 32 4.75 -19.81 -15.45
N ASP A 33 5.13 -19.89 -14.20
CA ASP A 33 4.20 -20.00 -13.09
C ASP A 33 4.50 -18.84 -12.14
N LEU A 34 3.66 -17.81 -12.18
CA LEU A 34 3.86 -16.57 -11.44
C LEU A 34 2.88 -16.47 -10.29
N SER A 35 3.41 -16.48 -9.08
CA SER A 35 2.65 -16.16 -7.87
C SER A 35 2.95 -14.74 -7.42
N THR A 36 1.93 -13.96 -7.13
CA THR A 36 2.10 -12.58 -6.69
C THR A 36 1.48 -12.35 -5.32
N ARG A 37 2.19 -11.58 -4.51
CA ARG A 37 1.68 -11.06 -3.24
C ARG A 37 1.87 -9.55 -3.31
N ILE A 38 0.78 -8.84 -3.52
CA ILE A 38 0.81 -7.40 -3.76
C ILE A 38 -0.01 -6.70 -2.69
N ALA A 39 0.56 -5.63 -2.12
CA ALA A 39 -0.14 -4.80 -1.14
C ALA A 39 -1.48 -4.31 -1.73
N PRO A 40 -2.56 -4.26 -0.93
CA PRO A 40 -3.88 -3.89 -1.44
C PRO A 40 -3.93 -2.59 -2.24
N LEU A 41 -3.13 -1.61 -1.86
CA LEU A 41 -3.06 -0.32 -2.56
C LEU A 41 -2.66 -0.48 -4.03
N TYR A 42 -1.85 -1.49 -4.35
CA TYR A 42 -1.30 -1.68 -5.70
C TYR A 42 -1.99 -2.78 -6.49
N ARG A 43 -3.05 -3.38 -5.96
CA ARG A 43 -3.75 -4.49 -6.64
C ARG A 43 -4.32 -4.09 -8.00
N GLU A 44 -4.72 -2.83 -8.17
CA GLU A 44 -5.22 -2.35 -9.45
C GLU A 44 -4.15 -2.41 -10.56
N LYS A 45 -2.87 -2.47 -10.18
CA LYS A 45 -1.75 -2.55 -11.10
C LYS A 45 -1.19 -3.97 -11.22
N GLU A 46 -1.84 -4.96 -10.64
CA GLU A 46 -1.36 -6.34 -10.66
C GLU A 46 -1.13 -6.87 -12.07
N ILE A 47 -2.05 -6.59 -12.99
CA ILE A 47 -1.94 -7.06 -14.37
C ILE A 47 -0.70 -6.48 -15.05
N GLU A 48 -0.43 -5.19 -14.84
CA GLU A 48 0.75 -4.54 -15.39
C GLU A 48 2.04 -5.13 -14.82
N ILE A 49 2.06 -5.40 -13.51
CA ILE A 49 3.21 -5.99 -12.83
C ILE A 49 3.44 -7.41 -13.35
N ARG A 50 2.40 -8.22 -13.50
CA ARG A 50 2.50 -9.57 -14.06
C ARG A 50 3.07 -9.56 -15.47
N ASN A 51 2.62 -8.63 -16.28
CA ASN A 51 3.11 -8.48 -17.66
C ASN A 51 4.60 -8.11 -17.67
N MET A 52 5.02 -7.19 -16.80
CA MET A 52 6.43 -6.81 -16.69
C MET A 52 7.32 -8.00 -16.32
N VAL A 53 6.90 -8.78 -15.33
CA VAL A 53 7.67 -9.93 -14.86
C VAL A 53 7.71 -11.02 -15.94
N SER A 54 6.56 -11.36 -16.51
CA SER A 54 6.46 -12.41 -17.52
C SER A 54 7.28 -12.10 -18.77
N LYS A 55 7.22 -10.84 -19.21
CA LYS A 55 7.98 -10.40 -20.38
C LYS A 55 9.48 -10.47 -20.16
N SER A 56 9.93 -10.17 -18.94
CA SER A 56 11.36 -10.12 -18.63
C SER A 56 11.96 -11.48 -18.33
N LEU A 57 11.19 -12.40 -17.76
CA LEU A 57 11.72 -13.68 -17.27
C LEU A 57 11.36 -14.89 -18.14
N GLU A 58 10.43 -14.73 -19.04
CA GLU A 58 9.97 -15.71 -20.03
C GLU A 58 9.41 -17.03 -19.44
N ARG A 59 10.17 -17.68 -18.56
CA ARG A 59 9.73 -18.95 -17.92
C ARG A 59 10.36 -19.11 -16.54
N GLY A 60 9.78 -19.99 -15.75
CA GLY A 60 10.22 -20.32 -14.41
C GLY A 60 9.09 -20.23 -13.41
N LYS A 61 9.28 -20.84 -12.25
CA LYS A 61 8.37 -20.61 -11.13
C LYS A 61 8.83 -19.37 -10.38
N VAL A 62 8.04 -18.31 -10.45
CA VAL A 62 8.40 -17.00 -9.93
C VAL A 62 7.49 -16.61 -8.80
N ASP A 63 8.08 -16.25 -7.66
CA ASP A 63 7.36 -15.66 -6.54
C ASP A 63 7.70 -14.17 -6.47
N PHE A 64 6.70 -13.34 -6.63
CA PHE A 64 6.81 -11.88 -6.59
C PHE A 64 6.11 -11.35 -5.35
N SER A 65 6.80 -10.52 -4.57
CA SER A 65 6.22 -9.88 -3.39
C SER A 65 6.45 -8.38 -3.45
N LEU A 66 5.39 -7.63 -3.22
CA LEU A 66 5.41 -6.16 -3.13
C LEU A 66 4.71 -5.75 -1.85
N TRP A 67 5.46 -5.15 -0.93
CA TRP A 67 4.88 -4.73 0.35
C TRP A 67 5.40 -3.35 0.75
N ILE A 68 4.69 -2.74 1.68
CA ILE A 68 4.98 -1.40 2.18
C ILE A 68 5.31 -1.47 3.66
N GLU A 69 6.38 -0.78 4.05
CA GLU A 69 6.69 -0.52 5.46
C GLU A 69 6.45 0.95 5.73
N LYS A 70 5.72 1.26 6.80
CA LYS A 70 5.52 2.63 7.27
C LYS A 70 6.35 2.86 8.50
N GLU A 71 6.90 4.06 8.64
CA GLU A 71 7.61 4.42 9.84
C GLU A 71 6.65 4.47 11.03
N ALA A 72 7.10 3.97 12.18
CA ALA A 72 6.27 3.87 13.39
C ALA A 72 5.76 5.22 13.87
N SER A 73 6.50 6.29 13.62
CA SER A 73 6.14 7.66 14.02
C SER A 73 4.91 8.20 13.29
N THR A 74 4.54 7.59 12.15
CA THR A 74 3.41 8.04 11.33
C THR A 74 2.18 7.14 11.47
N SER A 75 2.25 6.14 12.35
CA SER A 75 1.16 5.17 12.52
C SER A 75 0.03 5.64 13.43
N ALA A 76 0.12 6.85 14.00
CA ALA A 76 -0.94 7.39 14.84
C ALA A 76 -2.21 7.59 14.01
N ALA A 77 -3.34 7.16 14.56
CA ALA A 77 -4.63 7.42 13.95
C ALA A 77 -4.86 8.92 13.85
N GLN A 78 -5.40 9.36 12.72
CA GLN A 78 -5.70 10.78 12.52
C GLN A 78 -7.19 11.03 12.71
N ILE A 79 -7.50 12.20 13.26
CA ILE A 79 -8.88 12.64 13.45
C ILE A 79 -9.43 13.12 12.10
N ASN A 80 -10.57 12.57 11.70
CA ASN A 80 -11.27 13.03 10.50
C ASN A 80 -12.05 14.30 10.82
N ILE A 81 -11.44 15.44 10.54
CA ILE A 81 -11.98 16.76 10.90
C ILE A 81 -13.30 17.04 10.16
N ALA A 82 -13.39 16.67 8.87
CA ALA A 82 -14.60 16.89 8.09
C ALA A 82 -15.79 16.11 8.67
N LEU A 83 -15.57 14.87 9.07
CA LEU A 83 -16.60 14.04 9.68
C LEU A 83 -16.98 14.59 11.07
N ALA A 84 -16.01 15.05 11.85
CA ALA A 84 -16.25 15.68 13.14
C ALA A 84 -17.11 16.93 13.00
N GLN A 85 -16.87 17.74 11.98
CA GLN A 85 -17.70 18.93 11.70
C GLN A 85 -19.14 18.55 11.37
N SER A 86 -19.34 17.47 10.61
CA SER A 86 -20.67 16.96 10.29
C SER A 86 -21.41 16.51 11.55
N TYR A 87 -20.75 15.77 12.43
CA TYR A 87 -21.34 15.34 13.69
C TYR A 87 -21.64 16.53 14.61
N ASP A 88 -20.74 17.50 14.65
CA ASP A 88 -20.94 18.72 15.46
C ASP A 88 -22.22 19.48 15.04
N GLN A 89 -22.42 19.66 13.73
CA GLN A 89 -23.62 20.29 13.20
C GLN A 89 -24.90 19.52 13.57
N GLN A 90 -24.86 18.20 13.48
CA GLN A 90 -25.98 17.35 13.84
C GLN A 90 -26.30 17.46 15.35
N MET A 91 -25.26 17.49 16.18
CA MET A 91 -25.42 17.58 17.62
C MET A 91 -25.98 18.95 18.03
N GLN A 92 -25.59 20.02 17.35
CA GLN A 92 -26.20 21.35 17.57
C GLN A 92 -27.69 21.35 17.25
N LYS A 93 -28.04 20.78 16.08
CA LYS A 93 -29.43 20.67 15.66
C LYS A 93 -30.24 19.83 16.64
N LEU A 94 -29.68 18.75 17.10
CA LEU A 94 -30.36 17.88 18.08
C LEU A 94 -30.59 18.62 19.41
N SER A 95 -29.58 19.31 19.89
CA SER A 95 -29.68 20.10 21.13
C SER A 95 -30.76 21.16 21.02
N GLU A 96 -30.85 21.88 19.90
CA GLU A 96 -31.87 22.86 19.63
C GLU A 96 -33.27 22.21 19.58
N ALA A 97 -33.40 21.08 18.88
CA ALA A 97 -34.66 20.37 18.74
C ALA A 97 -35.18 19.85 20.09
N LEU A 98 -34.27 19.45 20.98
CA LEU A 98 -34.62 18.97 22.32
C LEU A 98 -34.81 20.11 23.34
N GLY A 99 -34.43 21.34 22.96
CA GLY A 99 -34.52 22.49 23.84
C GLY A 99 -33.54 22.51 25.00
N TRP A 100 -32.43 21.76 24.87
CA TRP A 100 -31.43 21.67 25.94
C TRP A 100 -30.55 22.92 26.04
N GLY A 101 -30.15 23.49 24.89
CA GLY A 101 -29.42 24.75 24.85
C GLY A 101 -28.00 24.74 25.44
N ASN A 102 -27.45 23.59 25.76
CA ASN A 102 -26.17 23.44 26.45
C ASN A 102 -25.06 22.84 25.56
N TYR A 103 -25.22 22.87 24.26
CA TYR A 103 -24.22 22.40 23.33
C TYR A 103 -23.58 23.59 22.59
N PRO A 104 -22.27 23.70 22.43
CA PRO A 104 -21.25 22.78 22.96
C PRO A 104 -20.99 22.99 24.45
N ASN A 105 -20.46 21.94 25.10
CA ASN A 105 -20.13 21.99 26.53
C ASN A 105 -18.80 21.25 26.78
N GLU A 106 -18.42 21.10 28.04
CA GLU A 106 -17.15 20.49 28.42
C GLU A 106 -17.03 19.00 28.00
N TYR A 107 -18.14 18.32 27.74
CA TYR A 107 -18.14 16.90 27.32
C TYR A 107 -18.20 16.73 25.82
N SER A 108 -18.40 17.80 25.07
CA SER A 108 -18.62 17.70 23.61
C SER A 108 -17.46 17.13 22.85
N MET A 109 -16.23 17.51 23.21
CA MET A 109 -15.04 17.00 22.55
C MET A 109 -14.89 15.50 22.77
N ALA A 110 -15.06 15.03 24.00
CA ALA A 110 -14.97 13.59 24.30
C ALA A 110 -16.04 12.79 23.58
N THR A 111 -17.25 13.34 23.48
CA THR A 111 -18.34 12.71 22.75
C THR A 111 -18.04 12.60 21.27
N LEU A 112 -17.54 13.65 20.64
CA LEU A 112 -17.16 13.65 19.22
C LEU A 112 -16.09 12.60 18.93
N LEU A 113 -15.08 12.48 19.81
CA LEU A 113 -13.99 11.53 19.62
C LEU A 113 -14.45 10.07 19.72
N ARG A 114 -15.62 9.81 20.27
CA ARG A 114 -16.22 8.48 20.37
C ARG A 114 -17.17 8.14 19.22
N MET A 115 -17.43 9.12 18.33
CA MET A 115 -18.33 8.87 17.20
C MET A 115 -17.70 7.90 16.20
N PRO A 116 -18.53 7.13 15.48
CA PRO A 116 -18.02 6.18 14.49
C PRO A 116 -17.15 6.84 13.45
N ASP A 117 -16.05 6.17 13.10
CA ASP A 117 -15.14 6.54 12.01
C ASP A 117 -14.41 7.87 12.20
N ILE A 118 -14.50 8.47 13.38
CA ILE A 118 -13.79 9.73 13.68
C ILE A 118 -12.28 9.55 13.62
N MET A 119 -11.79 8.40 14.09
CA MET A 119 -10.36 8.08 14.00
C MET A 119 -10.15 7.03 12.93
N SER A 120 -9.53 7.43 11.83
CA SER A 120 -9.24 6.55 10.73
C SER A 120 -7.76 6.18 10.73
N LYS A 121 -7.46 4.89 10.83
CA LYS A 121 -6.10 4.38 10.65
C LYS A 121 -5.78 4.18 9.19
N ASP A 122 -6.79 3.97 8.37
CA ASP A 122 -6.65 3.67 6.95
C ASP A 122 -7.36 4.74 6.15
N GLU A 123 -6.64 5.80 5.82
CA GLU A 123 -7.07 6.60 4.71
C GLU A 123 -6.97 5.72 3.48
N ILE A 124 -8.06 5.55 2.76
CA ILE A 124 -8.02 4.98 1.43
C ILE A 124 -7.35 6.03 0.56
N ILE A 125 -6.02 5.97 0.53
CA ILE A 125 -5.25 6.83 -0.34
C ILE A 125 -5.28 6.16 -1.71
N GLU A 126 -5.86 6.83 -2.68
CA GLU A 126 -5.80 6.36 -4.05
C GLU A 126 -4.35 6.39 -4.50
N LEU A 127 -3.96 5.38 -5.28
CA LEU A 127 -2.63 5.31 -5.84
C LEU A 127 -2.41 6.48 -6.81
N SER A 128 -1.49 7.38 -6.48
CA SER A 128 -1.14 8.48 -7.37
C SER A 128 -0.24 7.99 -8.51
N GLU A 129 -0.24 8.72 -9.62
CA GLU A 129 0.66 8.41 -10.73
C GLU A 129 2.13 8.50 -10.31
N GLU A 130 2.46 9.46 -9.45
CA GLU A 130 3.82 9.62 -8.95
C GLU A 130 4.26 8.41 -8.12
N GLU A 131 3.41 7.91 -7.24
CA GLU A 131 3.70 6.72 -6.46
C GLU A 131 3.83 5.50 -7.37
N TRP A 132 2.94 5.36 -8.36
CA TRP A 132 3.01 4.26 -9.31
C TRP A 132 4.33 4.26 -10.10
N GLU A 133 4.81 5.44 -10.51
CA GLU A 133 6.11 5.54 -11.18
C GLU A 133 7.24 5.03 -10.30
N VAL A 134 7.23 5.36 -9.00
CA VAL A 134 8.22 4.86 -8.05
C VAL A 134 8.12 3.34 -7.92
N VAL A 135 6.91 2.81 -7.77
CA VAL A 135 6.68 1.36 -7.68
C VAL A 135 7.17 0.66 -8.94
N ARG A 136 6.86 1.20 -10.10
CA ARG A 136 7.29 0.62 -11.38
C ARG A 136 8.81 0.55 -11.47
N GLN A 137 9.50 1.61 -11.09
CA GLN A 137 10.96 1.64 -11.07
C GLN A 137 11.54 0.59 -10.12
N VAL A 138 10.95 0.43 -8.94
CA VAL A 138 11.38 -0.57 -7.97
C VAL A 138 11.20 -1.98 -8.53
N VAL A 139 10.06 -2.24 -9.19
CA VAL A 139 9.81 -3.53 -9.84
C VAL A 139 10.85 -3.80 -10.93
N GLU A 140 11.13 -2.81 -11.77
CA GLU A 140 12.13 -2.94 -12.83
C GLU A 140 13.52 -3.23 -12.25
N GLU A 141 13.92 -2.54 -11.19
CA GLU A 141 15.20 -2.78 -10.51
C GLU A 141 15.29 -4.19 -9.94
N ALA A 142 14.22 -4.67 -9.31
CA ALA A 142 14.19 -6.02 -8.75
C ALA A 142 14.33 -7.07 -9.86
N ILE A 143 13.65 -6.87 -10.99
CA ILE A 143 13.78 -7.74 -12.16
C ILE A 143 15.22 -7.72 -12.69
N ALA A 144 15.81 -6.53 -12.80
CA ALA A 144 17.19 -6.40 -13.27
C ALA A 144 18.16 -7.12 -12.34
N HIS A 145 18.00 -7.00 -11.04
CA HIS A 145 18.84 -7.70 -10.07
C HIS A 145 18.71 -9.21 -10.20
N LEU A 146 17.51 -9.73 -10.43
CA LEU A 146 17.30 -11.15 -10.64
C LEU A 146 17.96 -11.64 -11.93
N VAL A 147 17.84 -10.89 -13.02
CA VAL A 147 18.47 -11.21 -14.29
C VAL A 147 19.98 -11.22 -14.15
N ASP A 148 20.54 -10.22 -13.47
CA ASP A 148 21.99 -10.17 -13.20
C ASP A 148 22.45 -11.34 -12.34
N PHE A 149 21.66 -11.72 -11.34
CA PHE A 149 21.95 -12.89 -10.51
C PHE A 149 22.04 -14.16 -11.36
N ARG A 150 21.11 -14.35 -12.30
CA ARG A 150 21.14 -15.50 -13.21
C ARG A 150 22.37 -15.51 -14.10
N LYS A 151 22.83 -14.34 -14.52
CA LYS A 151 24.01 -14.23 -15.39
C LYS A 151 25.32 -14.54 -14.68
N GLN A 152 25.34 -14.39 -13.36
CA GLN A 152 26.56 -14.61 -12.57
C GLN A 152 26.79 -16.09 -12.25
N GLU A 153 25.85 -16.96 -12.51
CA GLU A 153 25.98 -18.40 -12.27
C GLU A 153 26.49 -19.18 -13.48
#